data_7ae4b52ca5c22a2b6f7588d901cbc7d2
#
_entry.id   7ae4b52ca5c22a2b6f7588d901cbc7d2
#
_cell.length_a   1.000
_cell.length_b   1.000
_cell.length_c   1.000
_cell.angle_alpha   90.00
_cell.angle_beta   90.00
_cell.angle_gamma   90.00
#
_symmetry.space_group_name_H-M   'P 1'
#
loop_
_entity.id
_entity.type
_entity.pdbx_description
1 polymer ?
#
loop_
_entity_poly.entity_id
_entity_poly.type
_entity_poly.pdbx_seq_one_letter_code
_entity_poly.pdbx_strand_id
1 'polypeptide(L)'
;MSERVFISPAKYVQGKNTIDQLGKHVGHFGSKALLIADDIVWRIIGDRVTTALSASDVETEKADFVGEASRHEIERIAASAKENHVSFVIGMGGGKTLDTAKAVADELNARIVIVPTIASTDAPTSALSVIYTDEGNFETYRFYKKNPDLVLVDTKLIAEAPARFLASGIADALATWVEVRSVLAFGGKTMAGGVPTIAAEAIAKRCEEVLFDYGILAYESVQAKVVTPALEAVVEANTLLSGLGFESGGLAAAHAIHNGFTALDGDIHHLTHGEKVAFGTLVQLALEGRTQEEFERYVALYMALDLPVTLEDVKLKDASREDILKVGQAATAEGETIHSGFDVTPEEVADAIIAADRYARLYQAKQR
;
A
#
# COMPACT_ATOMS: atom_id res chain seq x y z
N MET A 1 20.04 -24.25 3.56
CA MET A 1 18.99 -23.89 2.57
C MET A 1 18.10 -22.86 3.23
N SER A 2 17.79 -21.76 2.56
CA SER A 2 16.88 -20.74 3.09
C SER A 2 15.43 -21.24 3.05
N GLU A 3 14.65 -20.96 4.08
CA GLU A 3 13.22 -21.29 4.10
C GLU A 3 12.46 -20.46 3.08
N ARG A 4 11.49 -21.06 2.41
CA ARG A 4 10.52 -20.36 1.58
C ARG A 4 9.26 -20.13 2.39
N VAL A 5 8.86 -18.87 2.54
CA VAL A 5 7.70 -18.49 3.35
C VAL A 5 6.67 -17.80 2.46
N PHE A 6 5.41 -18.20 2.59
CA PHE A 6 4.26 -17.56 1.95
C PHE A 6 3.16 -17.40 2.98
N ILE A 7 2.67 -16.19 3.15
CA ILE A 7 1.60 -15.85 4.09
C ILE A 7 0.49 -15.09 3.38
N SER A 8 -0.73 -15.15 3.91
CA SER A 8 -1.91 -14.50 3.31
C SER A 8 -2.99 -14.27 4.36
N PRO A 9 -3.96 -13.37 4.10
CA PRO A 9 -5.19 -13.29 4.89
C PRO A 9 -5.90 -14.65 4.94
N ALA A 10 -6.60 -14.91 6.04
CA ALA A 10 -7.40 -16.13 6.13
C ALA A 10 -8.57 -16.14 5.13
N LYS A 11 -9.10 -14.97 4.79
CA LYS A 11 -10.15 -14.80 3.79
C LYS A 11 -10.08 -13.44 3.12
N TYR A 12 -10.27 -13.41 1.81
CA TYR A 12 -10.47 -12.21 1.00
C TYR A 12 -11.85 -12.26 0.34
N VAL A 13 -12.59 -11.15 0.39
CA VAL A 13 -13.91 -10.99 -0.22
C VAL A 13 -13.94 -9.67 -0.98
N GLN A 14 -14.30 -9.70 -2.24
CA GLN A 14 -14.42 -8.52 -3.08
C GLN A 14 -15.71 -8.56 -3.89
N GLY A 15 -16.30 -7.40 -4.11
CA GLY A 15 -17.42 -7.20 -5.01
C GLY A 15 -18.24 -5.98 -4.68
N LYS A 16 -19.22 -5.72 -5.53
CA LYS A 16 -20.13 -4.57 -5.38
C LYS A 16 -21.07 -4.78 -4.19
N ASN A 17 -21.12 -3.77 -3.29
CA ASN A 17 -21.98 -3.76 -2.09
C ASN A 17 -21.68 -4.90 -1.09
N THR A 18 -20.44 -5.38 -1.02
CA THR A 18 -20.05 -6.43 -0.07
C THR A 18 -20.17 -6.01 1.39
N ILE A 19 -20.06 -4.72 1.70
CA ILE A 19 -20.25 -4.16 3.06
C ILE A 19 -21.63 -4.58 3.63
N ASP A 20 -22.68 -4.62 2.83
CA ASP A 20 -24.03 -4.97 3.28
C ASP A 20 -24.13 -6.45 3.74
N GLN A 21 -23.11 -7.24 3.44
CA GLN A 21 -23.01 -8.65 3.84
C GLN A 21 -21.94 -8.90 4.91
N LEU A 22 -21.32 -7.84 5.46
CA LEU A 22 -20.22 -7.95 6.42
C LEU A 22 -20.59 -8.87 7.60
N GLY A 23 -21.76 -8.71 8.18
CA GLY A 23 -22.24 -9.53 9.31
C GLY A 23 -22.22 -11.04 9.03
N LYS A 24 -22.54 -11.49 7.81
CA LYS A 24 -22.46 -12.92 7.43
C LYS A 24 -21.04 -13.47 7.52
N HIS A 25 -20.05 -12.62 7.29
CA HIS A 25 -18.65 -13.04 7.29
C HIS A 25 -18.03 -13.02 8.68
N VAL A 26 -18.54 -12.18 9.59
CA VAL A 26 -17.90 -11.93 10.90
C VAL A 26 -18.74 -12.33 12.11
N GLY A 27 -20.02 -12.67 11.95
CA GLY A 27 -20.92 -13.01 13.07
C GLY A 27 -20.41 -14.15 13.96
N HIS A 28 -19.56 -15.03 13.42
CA HIS A 28 -18.92 -16.11 14.19
C HIS A 28 -17.60 -15.66 14.88
N PHE A 29 -17.17 -14.40 14.74
CA PHE A 29 -15.95 -13.88 15.39
C PHE A 29 -16.21 -13.49 16.84
N GLY A 30 -17.45 -13.16 17.19
CA GLY A 30 -17.88 -12.76 18.54
C GLY A 30 -19.08 -11.84 18.49
N SER A 31 -19.55 -11.43 19.67
CA SER A 31 -20.78 -10.64 19.82
C SER A 31 -20.58 -9.14 19.83
N LYS A 32 -19.32 -8.63 19.89
CA LYS A 32 -19.05 -7.18 19.96
C LYS A 32 -17.83 -6.81 19.13
N ALA A 33 -18.01 -5.88 18.19
CA ALA A 33 -16.96 -5.36 17.31
C ALA A 33 -16.53 -3.95 17.70
N LEU A 34 -15.21 -3.68 17.69
CA LEU A 34 -14.66 -2.33 17.68
C LEU A 34 -14.54 -1.86 16.22
N LEU A 35 -15.17 -0.75 15.86
CA LEU A 35 -15.09 -0.12 14.56
C LEU A 35 -14.14 1.07 14.61
N ILE A 36 -13.01 0.99 13.91
CA ILE A 36 -12.01 2.07 13.83
C ILE A 36 -12.13 2.74 12.47
N ALA A 37 -12.45 4.03 12.45
CA ALA A 37 -12.58 4.84 11.25
C ALA A 37 -12.37 6.33 11.57
N ASP A 38 -11.94 7.10 10.58
CA ASP A 38 -12.04 8.56 10.65
C ASP A 38 -13.47 9.07 10.42
N ASP A 39 -13.71 10.33 10.69
CA ASP A 39 -15.04 10.93 10.58
C ASP A 39 -15.59 10.98 9.14
N ILE A 40 -14.73 11.02 8.14
CA ILE A 40 -15.15 11.04 6.72
C ILE A 40 -15.69 9.67 6.36
N VAL A 41 -14.91 8.64 6.63
CA VAL A 41 -15.29 7.24 6.38
C VAL A 41 -16.53 6.87 7.18
N TRP A 42 -16.59 7.27 8.45
CA TRP A 42 -17.76 7.01 9.29
C TRP A 42 -19.05 7.58 8.70
N ARG A 43 -19.03 8.82 8.20
CA ARG A 43 -20.20 9.45 7.56
C ARG A 43 -20.62 8.75 6.27
N ILE A 44 -19.69 8.12 5.56
CA ILE A 44 -19.98 7.45 4.27
C ILE A 44 -20.57 6.05 4.49
N ILE A 45 -20.00 5.25 5.41
CA ILE A 45 -20.35 3.82 5.53
C ILE A 45 -20.78 3.38 6.93
N GLY A 46 -20.67 4.22 7.95
CA GLY A 46 -20.94 3.85 9.35
C GLY A 46 -22.31 3.19 9.54
N ASP A 47 -23.37 3.80 9.03
CA ASP A 47 -24.75 3.26 9.14
C ASP A 47 -24.93 1.93 8.39
N ARG A 48 -24.27 1.76 7.23
CA ARG A 48 -24.32 0.48 6.48
C ARG A 48 -23.64 -0.63 7.25
N VAL A 49 -22.47 -0.35 7.80
CA VAL A 49 -21.68 -1.33 8.58
C VAL A 49 -22.41 -1.72 9.85
N THR A 50 -22.90 -0.76 10.63
CA THR A 50 -23.64 -1.03 11.87
C THR A 50 -24.92 -1.81 11.62
N THR A 51 -25.66 -1.49 10.55
CA THR A 51 -26.86 -2.22 10.13
C THR A 51 -26.51 -3.66 9.75
N ALA A 52 -25.46 -3.88 8.94
CA ALA A 52 -25.05 -5.22 8.52
C ALA A 52 -24.58 -6.08 9.71
N LEU A 53 -23.91 -5.50 10.69
CA LEU A 53 -23.45 -6.19 11.90
C LEU A 53 -24.62 -6.50 12.85
N SER A 54 -25.51 -5.55 13.09
CA SER A 54 -26.71 -5.75 13.92
C SER A 54 -27.62 -6.85 13.38
N ALA A 55 -27.75 -6.99 12.05
CA ALA A 55 -28.49 -8.08 11.41
C ALA A 55 -27.88 -9.48 11.67
N SER A 56 -26.70 -9.54 12.25
CA SER A 56 -25.99 -10.79 12.62
C SER A 56 -25.71 -10.85 14.13
N ASP A 57 -26.49 -10.11 14.93
CA ASP A 57 -26.39 -10.06 16.40
C ASP A 57 -25.01 -9.61 16.92
N VAL A 58 -24.31 -8.73 16.18
CA VAL A 58 -23.05 -8.16 16.58
C VAL A 58 -23.27 -6.71 17.07
N GLU A 59 -22.98 -6.47 18.33
CA GLU A 59 -22.91 -5.11 18.88
C GLU A 59 -21.69 -4.36 18.36
N THR A 60 -21.80 -3.05 18.24
CA THR A 60 -20.73 -2.20 17.69
C THR A 60 -20.33 -1.09 18.66
N GLU A 61 -19.04 -0.87 18.74
CA GLU A 61 -18.43 0.27 19.41
C GLU A 61 -17.56 1.03 18.43
N LYS A 62 -17.74 2.35 18.35
CA LYS A 62 -16.93 3.21 17.48
C LYS A 62 -15.70 3.73 18.23
N ALA A 63 -14.54 3.65 17.59
CA ALA A 63 -13.36 4.41 17.98
C ALA A 63 -12.97 5.33 16.82
N ASP A 64 -12.88 6.62 17.12
CA ASP A 64 -12.42 7.61 16.16
C ASP A 64 -10.92 7.45 15.95
N PHE A 65 -10.49 7.32 14.70
CA PHE A 65 -9.09 7.41 14.29
C PHE A 65 -8.77 8.87 13.99
N VAL A 66 -7.72 9.40 14.62
CA VAL A 66 -7.29 10.79 14.45
C VAL A 66 -5.79 10.87 14.21
N GLY A 67 -5.38 11.54 13.16
CA GLY A 67 -3.96 11.82 12.87
C GLY A 67 -3.24 10.68 12.16
N GLU A 68 -2.24 10.12 12.81
CA GLU A 68 -1.30 9.16 12.21
C GLU A 68 -1.44 7.76 12.83
N ALA A 69 -0.93 6.74 12.14
CA ALA A 69 -0.77 5.39 12.70
C ALA A 69 0.39 5.40 13.70
N SER A 70 0.22 6.12 14.82
CA SER A 70 1.24 6.33 15.83
C SER A 70 1.04 5.44 17.06
N ARG A 71 2.11 5.24 17.82
CA ARG A 71 2.04 4.47 19.09
C ARG A 71 1.02 5.06 20.04
N HIS A 72 0.99 6.38 20.16
CA HIS A 72 0.04 7.09 21.04
C HIS A 72 -1.41 6.82 20.65
N GLU A 73 -1.73 6.91 19.36
CA GLU A 73 -3.09 6.67 18.86
C GLU A 73 -3.51 5.18 19.02
N ILE A 74 -2.60 4.25 18.75
CA ILE A 74 -2.82 2.82 18.96
C ILE A 74 -3.11 2.52 20.44
N GLU A 75 -2.28 3.03 21.36
CA GLU A 75 -2.45 2.83 22.79
C GLU A 75 -3.75 3.44 23.33
N ARG A 76 -4.11 4.64 22.84
CA ARG A 76 -5.36 5.33 23.21
C ARG A 76 -6.58 4.48 22.85
N ILE A 77 -6.64 3.96 21.61
CA ILE A 77 -7.76 3.15 21.14
C ILE A 77 -7.78 1.79 21.86
N ALA A 78 -6.63 1.13 22.00
CA ALA A 78 -6.53 -0.17 22.66
C ALA A 78 -6.93 -0.11 24.14
N ALA A 79 -6.59 0.96 24.86
CA ALA A 79 -6.98 1.15 26.26
C ALA A 79 -8.49 1.23 26.43
N SER A 80 -9.16 2.06 25.63
CA SER A 80 -10.63 2.16 25.63
C SER A 80 -11.32 0.83 25.31
N ALA A 81 -10.80 0.13 24.29
CA ALA A 81 -11.37 -1.15 23.85
C ALA A 81 -11.25 -2.28 24.90
N LYS A 82 -10.17 -2.30 25.70
CA LYS A 82 -10.00 -3.26 26.80
C LYS A 82 -11.10 -3.16 27.86
N GLU A 83 -11.50 -1.94 28.20
CA GLU A 83 -12.56 -1.68 29.20
C GLU A 83 -13.93 -2.17 28.70
N ASN A 84 -14.14 -2.16 27.38
CA ASN A 84 -15.42 -2.47 26.75
C ASN A 84 -15.56 -3.92 26.27
N HIS A 85 -14.58 -4.79 26.53
CA HIS A 85 -14.61 -6.23 26.26
C HIS A 85 -14.97 -6.57 24.80
N VAL A 86 -14.35 -5.89 23.81
CA VAL A 86 -14.57 -6.16 22.39
C VAL A 86 -14.06 -7.56 22.00
N SER A 87 -14.75 -8.22 21.09
CA SER A 87 -14.41 -9.57 20.64
C SER A 87 -13.46 -9.55 19.42
N PHE A 88 -13.60 -8.55 18.55
CA PHE A 88 -12.78 -8.37 17.35
C PHE A 88 -12.77 -6.90 16.90
N VAL A 89 -11.82 -6.58 16.04
CA VAL A 89 -11.59 -5.22 15.51
C VAL A 89 -11.93 -5.19 14.03
N ILE A 90 -12.56 -4.13 13.57
CA ILE A 90 -12.80 -3.80 12.16
C ILE A 90 -12.16 -2.45 11.87
N GLY A 91 -11.11 -2.43 11.03
CA GLY A 91 -10.52 -1.20 10.51
C GLY A 91 -11.20 -0.80 9.19
N MET A 92 -11.67 0.43 9.09
CA MET A 92 -12.36 0.95 7.90
C MET A 92 -11.70 2.26 7.47
N GLY A 93 -11.09 2.29 6.28
CA GLY A 93 -10.40 3.49 5.83
C GLY A 93 -9.30 3.26 4.80
N GLY A 94 -8.37 4.18 4.75
CA GLY A 94 -7.11 4.07 4.02
C GLY A 94 -5.99 3.44 4.86
N GLY A 95 -4.78 3.32 4.29
CA GLY A 95 -3.65 2.61 4.88
C GLY A 95 -3.39 2.93 6.36
N LYS A 96 -3.32 4.20 6.75
CA LYS A 96 -3.06 4.61 8.15
C LYS A 96 -4.10 4.08 9.13
N THR A 97 -5.39 4.19 8.80
CA THR A 97 -6.48 3.64 9.63
C THR A 97 -6.39 2.12 9.73
N LEU A 98 -6.09 1.45 8.62
CA LEU A 98 -5.97 -0.02 8.56
C LEU A 98 -4.78 -0.51 9.39
N ASP A 99 -3.65 0.19 9.29
CA ASP A 99 -2.44 -0.14 10.07
C ASP A 99 -2.65 0.08 11.57
N THR A 100 -3.33 1.18 11.95
CA THR A 100 -3.75 1.39 13.35
C THR A 100 -4.66 0.27 13.83
N ALA A 101 -5.64 -0.16 13.03
CA ALA A 101 -6.56 -1.22 13.39
C ALA A 101 -5.86 -2.59 13.58
N LYS A 102 -4.89 -2.93 12.72
CA LYS A 102 -4.04 -4.13 12.89
C LYS A 102 -3.26 -4.08 14.21
N ALA A 103 -2.64 -2.92 14.51
CA ALA A 103 -1.87 -2.74 15.74
C ALA A 103 -2.76 -2.84 16.99
N VAL A 104 -3.94 -2.22 16.98
CA VAL A 104 -4.93 -2.32 18.07
C VAL A 104 -5.39 -3.77 18.25
N ALA A 105 -5.69 -4.48 17.18
CA ALA A 105 -6.09 -5.89 17.26
C ALA A 105 -4.99 -6.78 17.87
N ASP A 106 -3.73 -6.53 17.54
CA ASP A 106 -2.57 -7.22 18.11
C ASP A 106 -2.44 -6.94 19.62
N GLU A 107 -2.56 -5.66 20.06
CA GLU A 107 -2.56 -5.27 21.47
C GLU A 107 -3.70 -5.94 22.30
N LEU A 108 -4.83 -6.19 21.65
CA LEU A 108 -5.99 -6.83 22.25
C LEU A 108 -5.95 -8.36 22.13
N ASN A 109 -5.00 -8.91 21.39
CA ASN A 109 -4.99 -10.32 20.96
C ASN A 109 -6.34 -10.73 20.32
N ALA A 110 -6.93 -9.83 19.53
CA ALA A 110 -8.23 -9.98 18.92
C ALA A 110 -8.11 -10.38 17.44
N ARG A 111 -9.22 -10.82 16.85
CA ARG A 111 -9.34 -10.99 15.39
C ARG A 111 -9.39 -9.62 14.73
N ILE A 112 -8.88 -9.55 13.49
CA ILE A 112 -8.86 -8.31 12.70
C ILE A 112 -9.58 -8.49 11.35
N VAL A 113 -10.47 -7.56 11.07
CA VAL A 113 -11.18 -7.41 9.79
C VAL A 113 -10.76 -6.09 9.18
N ILE A 114 -10.38 -6.12 7.92
CA ILE A 114 -9.94 -4.95 7.15
C ILE A 114 -10.97 -4.64 6.07
N VAL A 115 -11.47 -3.41 6.08
CA VAL A 115 -12.43 -2.87 5.11
C VAL A 115 -11.83 -1.62 4.46
N PRO A 116 -11.02 -1.78 3.40
CA PRO A 116 -10.46 -0.64 2.71
C PRO A 116 -11.56 0.16 2.00
N THR A 117 -11.56 1.48 2.17
CA THR A 117 -12.53 2.39 1.53
C THR A 117 -11.97 3.03 0.26
N ILE A 118 -10.68 2.86 0.05
CA ILE A 118 -9.93 3.27 -1.14
C ILE A 118 -8.94 2.15 -1.49
N ALA A 119 -8.60 1.99 -2.75
CA ALA A 119 -7.60 1.03 -3.21
C ALA A 119 -6.27 1.75 -3.54
N SER A 120 -5.74 2.50 -2.57
CA SER A 120 -4.60 3.42 -2.74
C SER A 120 -3.25 2.81 -2.38
N THR A 121 -3.24 1.66 -1.72
CA THR A 121 -2.04 0.91 -1.30
C THR A 121 -2.35 -0.57 -1.15
N ASP A 122 -1.34 -1.38 -1.00
CA ASP A 122 -1.43 -2.83 -0.78
C ASP A 122 -1.44 -3.25 0.72
N ALA A 123 -1.46 -2.29 1.62
CA ALA A 123 -1.53 -2.51 3.07
C ALA A 123 -2.67 -3.44 3.57
N PRO A 124 -3.85 -3.56 2.90
CA PRO A 124 -4.99 -4.30 3.45
C PRO A 124 -4.71 -5.75 3.83
N THR A 125 -3.84 -6.46 3.12
CA THR A 125 -3.68 -7.91 3.29
C THR A 125 -2.51 -8.32 4.18
N SER A 126 -1.58 -7.42 4.45
CA SER A 126 -0.30 -7.74 5.09
C SER A 126 -0.38 -7.96 6.60
N ALA A 127 0.51 -8.80 7.13
CA ALA A 127 0.76 -9.01 8.55
C ALA A 127 1.78 -7.98 9.10
N LEU A 128 1.69 -6.76 8.64
CA LEU A 128 2.52 -5.66 9.12
C LEU A 128 1.75 -4.34 9.11
N SER A 129 2.25 -3.38 9.87
CA SER A 129 1.85 -1.97 9.82
C SER A 129 3.06 -1.07 9.74
N VAL A 130 2.91 0.03 9.03
CA VAL A 130 3.87 1.14 9.05
C VAL A 130 3.49 2.06 10.20
N ILE A 131 4.41 2.25 11.14
CA ILE A 131 4.21 3.11 12.31
C ILE A 131 4.92 4.44 12.06
N TYR A 132 4.21 5.51 12.38
CA TYR A 132 4.67 6.89 12.24
C TYR A 132 4.75 7.57 13.60
N THR A 133 5.52 8.66 13.69
CA THR A 133 5.39 9.60 14.82
C THR A 133 4.08 10.38 14.71
N ASP A 134 3.67 11.07 15.77
CA ASP A 134 2.46 11.92 15.74
C ASP A 134 2.57 13.06 14.71
N GLU A 135 3.81 13.45 14.31
CA GLU A 135 4.10 14.44 13.26
C GLU A 135 4.11 13.85 11.85
N GLY A 136 3.90 12.53 11.69
CA GLY A 136 3.81 11.86 10.39
C GLY A 136 5.15 11.40 9.81
N ASN A 137 6.24 11.37 10.60
CA ASN A 137 7.51 10.81 10.16
C ASN A 137 7.52 9.28 10.31
N PHE A 138 8.12 8.57 9.35
CA PHE A 138 8.32 7.13 9.46
C PHE A 138 9.11 6.79 10.74
N GLU A 139 8.60 5.85 11.54
CA GLU A 139 9.27 5.38 12.75
C GLU A 139 9.77 3.95 12.59
N THR A 140 8.89 3.00 12.25
CA THR A 140 9.26 1.58 12.14
C THR A 140 8.19 0.75 11.41
N TYR A 141 8.56 -0.46 11.01
CA TYR A 141 7.61 -1.52 10.68
C TYR A 141 7.26 -2.33 11.93
N ARG A 142 5.96 -2.59 12.15
CA ARG A 142 5.48 -3.52 13.18
C ARG A 142 4.97 -4.77 12.49
N PHE A 143 5.59 -5.91 12.78
CA PHE A 143 5.23 -7.21 12.21
C PHE A 143 4.31 -7.99 13.14
N TYR A 144 3.36 -8.72 12.57
CA TYR A 144 2.38 -9.53 13.29
C TYR A 144 2.56 -11.02 13.00
N LYS A 145 2.04 -11.86 13.90
CA LYS A 145 2.14 -13.33 13.76
C LYS A 145 1.25 -13.89 12.65
N LYS A 146 0.24 -13.15 12.21
CA LYS A 146 -0.72 -13.56 11.19
C LYS A 146 -1.23 -12.36 10.40
N ASN A 147 -1.62 -12.61 9.16
CA ASN A 147 -2.35 -11.67 8.32
C ASN A 147 -3.80 -11.49 8.85
N PRO A 148 -4.56 -10.50 8.36
CA PRO A 148 -5.96 -10.30 8.74
C PRO A 148 -6.83 -11.56 8.61
N ASP A 149 -7.77 -11.71 9.54
CA ASP A 149 -8.74 -12.82 9.50
C ASP A 149 -9.74 -12.67 8.35
N LEU A 150 -10.03 -11.41 7.97
CA LEU A 150 -10.83 -11.08 6.80
C LEU A 150 -10.38 -9.74 6.20
N VAL A 151 -10.25 -9.71 4.88
CA VAL A 151 -10.21 -8.47 4.09
C VAL A 151 -11.48 -8.44 3.24
N LEU A 152 -12.32 -7.40 3.40
CA LEU A 152 -13.57 -7.25 2.68
C LEU A 152 -13.58 -5.93 1.91
N VAL A 153 -13.62 -6.03 0.58
CA VAL A 153 -13.47 -4.93 -0.35
C VAL A 153 -14.79 -4.67 -1.09
N ASP A 154 -15.36 -3.48 -0.88
CA ASP A 154 -16.56 -3.04 -1.61
C ASP A 154 -16.16 -2.20 -2.82
N THR A 155 -16.24 -2.78 -4.01
CA THR A 155 -15.82 -2.12 -5.26
C THR A 155 -16.74 -0.96 -5.65
N LYS A 156 -17.98 -0.91 -5.16
CA LYS A 156 -18.85 0.25 -5.34
C LYS A 156 -18.36 1.45 -4.53
N LEU A 157 -17.89 1.21 -3.31
CA LEU A 157 -17.31 2.26 -2.47
C LEU A 157 -16.04 2.83 -3.12
N ILE A 158 -15.15 1.95 -3.61
CA ILE A 158 -13.93 2.37 -4.30
C ILE A 158 -14.24 3.14 -5.58
N ALA A 159 -15.27 2.74 -6.35
CA ALA A 159 -15.70 3.46 -7.55
C ALA A 159 -16.20 4.88 -7.26
N GLU A 160 -16.67 5.16 -6.05
CA GLU A 160 -17.16 6.48 -5.62
C GLU A 160 -16.07 7.37 -5.03
N ALA A 161 -14.91 6.80 -4.69
CA ALA A 161 -13.76 7.53 -4.17
C ALA A 161 -13.07 8.38 -5.26
N PRO A 162 -12.24 9.36 -4.90
CA PRO A 162 -11.42 10.09 -5.87
C PRO A 162 -10.47 9.17 -6.64
N ALA A 163 -10.44 9.30 -7.98
CA ALA A 163 -9.64 8.45 -8.87
C ALA A 163 -8.12 8.52 -8.58
N ARG A 164 -7.63 9.63 -8.02
CA ARG A 164 -6.25 9.79 -7.54
C ARG A 164 -5.83 8.66 -6.59
N PHE A 165 -6.74 8.16 -5.76
CA PHE A 165 -6.42 7.06 -4.85
C PHE A 165 -6.27 5.72 -5.58
N LEU A 166 -7.08 5.47 -6.61
CA LEU A 166 -6.88 4.28 -7.43
C LEU A 166 -5.55 4.35 -8.19
N ALA A 167 -5.23 5.51 -8.78
CA ALA A 167 -3.95 5.74 -9.45
C ALA A 167 -2.76 5.52 -8.50
N SER A 168 -2.85 6.05 -7.28
CA SER A 168 -1.85 5.79 -6.22
C SER A 168 -1.65 4.29 -5.98
N GLY A 169 -2.74 3.53 -5.85
CA GLY A 169 -2.66 2.08 -5.66
C GLY A 169 -2.10 1.33 -6.86
N ILE A 170 -2.40 1.77 -8.09
CA ILE A 170 -1.80 1.20 -9.31
C ILE A 170 -0.28 1.41 -9.30
N ALA A 171 0.18 2.60 -8.91
CA ALA A 171 1.60 2.91 -8.85
C ALA A 171 2.34 2.07 -7.78
N ASP A 172 1.73 1.94 -6.60
CA ASP A 172 2.21 1.10 -5.52
C ASP A 172 2.33 -0.36 -5.97
N ALA A 173 1.26 -0.90 -6.53
CA ALA A 173 1.18 -2.28 -7.00
C ALA A 173 2.10 -2.60 -8.19
N LEU A 174 2.41 -1.62 -9.05
CA LEU A 174 3.38 -1.79 -10.15
C LEU A 174 4.82 -1.95 -9.64
N ALA A 175 5.16 -1.40 -8.47
CA ALA A 175 6.46 -1.62 -7.86
C ALA A 175 6.65 -3.10 -7.46
N THR A 176 5.58 -3.79 -7.11
CA THR A 176 5.63 -5.16 -6.57
C THR A 176 6.43 -6.12 -7.44
N TRP A 177 6.14 -6.23 -8.75
CA TRP A 177 6.91 -7.12 -9.61
C TRP A 177 8.33 -6.60 -9.85
N VAL A 178 8.52 -5.29 -10.00
CA VAL A 178 9.83 -4.68 -10.18
C VAL A 178 10.76 -5.02 -9.02
N GLU A 179 10.25 -4.96 -7.79
CA GLU A 179 11.02 -5.26 -6.59
C GLU A 179 11.21 -6.77 -6.38
N VAL A 180 10.15 -7.57 -6.50
CA VAL A 180 10.22 -9.04 -6.34
C VAL A 180 11.22 -9.67 -7.29
N ARG A 181 11.30 -9.26 -8.55
CA ARG A 181 12.27 -9.80 -9.49
C ARG A 181 13.72 -9.49 -9.08
N SER A 182 13.96 -8.32 -8.47
CA SER A 182 15.29 -7.96 -7.95
C SER A 182 15.64 -8.77 -6.71
N VAL A 183 14.69 -8.95 -5.78
CA VAL A 183 14.86 -9.82 -4.60
C VAL A 183 15.17 -11.25 -5.03
N LEU A 184 14.46 -11.79 -6.02
CA LEU A 184 14.73 -13.12 -6.59
C LEU A 184 16.14 -13.23 -7.19
N ALA A 185 16.54 -12.25 -7.99
CA ALA A 185 17.85 -12.23 -8.65
C ALA A 185 19.00 -12.10 -7.65
N PHE A 186 18.81 -11.30 -6.61
CA PHE A 186 19.81 -11.07 -5.56
C PHE A 186 19.86 -12.20 -4.51
N GLY A 187 18.76 -12.96 -4.36
CA GLY A 187 18.63 -13.99 -3.32
C GLY A 187 18.28 -13.40 -1.95
N GLY A 188 17.61 -12.25 -1.94
CA GLY A 188 17.26 -11.52 -0.74
C GLY A 188 16.11 -12.14 0.06
N LYS A 189 15.82 -11.52 1.20
CA LYS A 189 14.72 -11.93 2.09
C LYS A 189 13.44 -11.16 1.78
N THR A 190 12.31 -11.80 2.10
CA THR A 190 10.97 -11.20 2.01
C THR A 190 10.54 -10.59 3.33
N MET A 191 9.47 -9.79 3.32
CA MET A 191 8.86 -9.25 4.54
C MET A 191 8.27 -10.36 5.42
N ALA A 192 7.91 -11.50 4.83
CA ALA A 192 7.45 -12.71 5.55
C ALA A 192 8.59 -13.49 6.25
N GLY A 193 9.85 -13.05 6.10
CA GLY A 193 11.02 -13.59 6.83
C GLY A 193 11.77 -14.73 6.14
N GLY A 194 11.35 -15.18 4.96
CA GLY A 194 12.04 -16.22 4.18
C GLY A 194 12.61 -15.68 2.87
N VAL A 195 12.74 -16.57 1.87
CA VAL A 195 13.01 -16.22 0.48
C VAL A 195 11.73 -16.41 -0.35
N PRO A 196 11.59 -15.71 -1.51
CA PRO A 196 10.40 -15.79 -2.32
C PRO A 196 10.01 -17.22 -2.72
N THR A 197 8.69 -17.47 -2.78
CA THR A 197 8.13 -18.71 -3.31
C THR A 197 7.78 -18.55 -4.79
N ILE A 198 7.61 -19.69 -5.52
CA ILE A 198 7.09 -19.66 -6.89
C ILE A 198 5.69 -19.03 -6.95
N ALA A 199 4.89 -19.20 -5.89
CA ALA A 199 3.56 -18.59 -5.80
C ALA A 199 3.65 -17.06 -5.71
N ALA A 200 4.55 -16.52 -4.85
CA ALA A 200 4.76 -15.07 -4.73
C ALA A 200 5.26 -14.46 -6.04
N GLU A 201 6.21 -15.10 -6.72
CA GLU A 201 6.70 -14.70 -8.03
C GLU A 201 5.56 -14.62 -9.07
N ALA A 202 4.74 -15.67 -9.17
CA ALA A 202 3.65 -15.74 -10.12
C ALA A 202 2.57 -14.68 -9.84
N ILE A 203 2.27 -14.42 -8.56
CA ILE A 203 1.29 -13.42 -8.12
C ILE A 203 1.80 -12.01 -8.44
N ALA A 204 3.04 -11.67 -8.08
CA ALA A 204 3.63 -10.37 -8.34
C ALA A 204 3.69 -10.06 -9.85
N LYS A 205 4.08 -11.04 -10.66
CA LYS A 205 4.09 -10.91 -12.11
C LYS A 205 2.68 -10.71 -12.67
N ARG A 206 1.70 -11.49 -12.19
CA ARG A 206 0.30 -11.33 -12.63
C ARG A 206 -0.27 -9.98 -12.22
N CYS A 207 0.14 -9.43 -11.07
CA CYS A 207 -0.22 -8.08 -10.65
C CYS A 207 0.17 -7.04 -11.70
N GLU A 208 1.43 -7.02 -12.13
CA GLU A 208 1.93 -6.12 -13.18
C GLU A 208 1.13 -6.26 -14.48
N GLU A 209 0.92 -7.49 -14.95
CA GLU A 209 0.15 -7.75 -16.19
C GLU A 209 -1.26 -7.15 -16.13
N VAL A 210 -2.00 -7.38 -15.04
CA VAL A 210 -3.35 -6.84 -14.84
C VAL A 210 -3.36 -5.31 -14.87
N LEU A 211 -2.38 -4.69 -14.23
CA LEU A 211 -2.30 -3.23 -14.14
C LEU A 211 -2.00 -2.59 -15.50
N PHE A 212 -1.14 -3.19 -16.32
CA PHE A 212 -0.90 -2.72 -17.67
C PHE A 212 -2.10 -2.96 -18.61
N ASP A 213 -2.80 -4.09 -18.44
CA ASP A 213 -3.96 -4.43 -19.27
C ASP A 213 -5.19 -3.56 -18.97
N TYR A 214 -5.42 -3.23 -17.70
CA TYR A 214 -6.69 -2.65 -17.22
C TYR A 214 -6.56 -1.33 -16.48
N GLY A 215 -5.36 -0.86 -16.13
CA GLY A 215 -5.15 0.30 -15.25
C GLY A 215 -5.85 1.57 -15.74
N ILE A 216 -5.69 1.93 -17.02
CA ILE A 216 -6.35 3.10 -17.61
C ILE A 216 -7.88 2.93 -17.61
N LEU A 217 -8.39 1.76 -18.02
CA LEU A 217 -9.83 1.50 -18.07
C LEU A 217 -10.48 1.52 -16.66
N ALA A 218 -9.76 1.05 -15.65
CA ALA A 218 -10.19 1.11 -14.26
C ALA A 218 -10.20 2.55 -13.73
N TYR A 219 -9.17 3.33 -14.06
CA TYR A 219 -9.11 4.75 -13.70
C TYR A 219 -10.28 5.52 -14.28
N GLU A 220 -10.58 5.35 -15.56
CA GLU A 220 -11.75 5.94 -16.22
C GLU A 220 -13.07 5.45 -15.62
N SER A 221 -13.15 4.20 -15.17
CA SER A 221 -14.33 3.67 -14.47
C SER A 221 -14.60 4.39 -13.16
N VAL A 222 -13.54 4.72 -12.39
CA VAL A 222 -13.66 5.52 -11.15
C VAL A 222 -14.00 6.97 -11.47
N GLN A 223 -13.42 7.57 -12.51
CA GLN A 223 -13.80 8.91 -12.96
C GLN A 223 -15.31 8.99 -13.30
N ALA A 224 -15.83 7.93 -13.92
CA ALA A 224 -17.26 7.82 -14.25
C ALA A 224 -18.14 7.31 -13.08
N LYS A 225 -17.56 6.94 -11.93
CA LYS A 225 -18.21 6.38 -10.73
C LYS A 225 -19.01 5.10 -11.00
N VAL A 226 -18.48 4.23 -11.85
CA VAL A 226 -19.09 2.96 -12.24
C VAL A 226 -18.19 1.78 -11.88
N VAL A 227 -18.82 0.66 -11.54
CA VAL A 227 -18.12 -0.61 -11.34
C VAL A 227 -18.08 -1.37 -12.66
N THR A 228 -16.89 -1.68 -13.15
CA THR A 228 -16.64 -2.43 -14.38
C THR A 228 -15.74 -3.63 -14.12
N PRO A 229 -15.68 -4.62 -15.01
CA PRO A 229 -14.72 -5.73 -14.87
C PRO A 229 -13.25 -5.26 -14.79
N ALA A 230 -12.90 -4.16 -15.48
CA ALA A 230 -11.56 -3.58 -15.39
C ALA A 230 -11.28 -3.01 -13.99
N LEU A 231 -12.24 -2.31 -13.39
CA LEU A 231 -12.11 -1.82 -12.02
C LEU A 231 -12.00 -2.98 -11.02
N GLU A 232 -12.83 -4.02 -11.15
CA GLU A 232 -12.75 -5.21 -10.29
C GLU A 232 -11.34 -5.85 -10.36
N ALA A 233 -10.79 -6.03 -11.55
CA ALA A 233 -9.46 -6.60 -11.75
C ALA A 233 -8.35 -5.74 -11.13
N VAL A 234 -8.41 -4.42 -11.30
CA VAL A 234 -7.40 -3.50 -10.74
C VAL A 234 -7.52 -3.37 -9.22
N VAL A 235 -8.72 -3.38 -8.67
CA VAL A 235 -8.91 -3.39 -7.20
C VAL A 235 -8.32 -4.66 -6.61
N GLU A 236 -8.54 -5.83 -7.23
CA GLU A 236 -7.90 -7.08 -6.81
C GLU A 236 -6.38 -7.00 -6.93
N ALA A 237 -5.85 -6.43 -8.02
CA ALA A 237 -4.41 -6.26 -8.21
C ALA A 237 -3.80 -5.37 -7.11
N ASN A 238 -4.39 -4.20 -6.85
CA ASN A 238 -3.89 -3.25 -5.86
C ASN A 238 -3.93 -3.80 -4.42
N THR A 239 -4.99 -4.53 -4.06
CA THR A 239 -5.22 -4.94 -2.67
C THR A 239 -4.75 -6.36 -2.37
N LEU A 240 -5.02 -7.32 -3.26
CA LEU A 240 -4.69 -8.73 -3.02
C LEU A 240 -3.36 -9.13 -3.68
N LEU A 241 -3.24 -8.94 -5.01
CA LEU A 241 -2.05 -9.45 -5.70
C LEU A 241 -0.79 -8.70 -5.28
N SER A 242 -0.85 -7.37 -5.17
CA SER A 242 0.26 -6.57 -4.65
C SER A 242 0.57 -6.92 -3.20
N GLY A 243 -0.45 -6.98 -2.34
CA GLY A 243 -0.25 -7.29 -0.93
C GLY A 243 0.40 -8.64 -0.67
N LEU A 244 -0.02 -9.70 -1.37
CA LEU A 244 0.62 -11.02 -1.29
C LEU A 244 1.99 -11.03 -1.96
N GLY A 245 2.12 -10.28 -3.06
CA GLY A 245 3.35 -10.16 -3.84
C GLY A 245 4.47 -9.52 -3.04
N PHE A 246 4.25 -8.34 -2.49
CA PHE A 246 5.32 -7.65 -1.75
C PHE A 246 5.68 -8.38 -0.45
N GLU A 247 4.68 -8.86 0.29
CA GLU A 247 4.92 -9.46 1.60
C GLU A 247 5.68 -10.78 1.50
N SER A 248 5.31 -11.64 0.54
CA SER A 248 5.92 -12.96 0.34
C SER A 248 6.97 -13.00 -0.78
N GLY A 249 7.09 -11.93 -1.57
CA GLY A 249 8.08 -11.78 -2.64
C GLY A 249 9.22 -10.82 -2.30
N GLY A 250 8.96 -9.84 -1.45
CA GLY A 250 9.93 -8.87 -0.94
C GLY A 250 9.81 -7.48 -1.58
N LEU A 251 10.36 -6.50 -0.86
CA LEU A 251 10.55 -5.12 -1.31
C LEU A 251 12.04 -4.89 -1.62
N ALA A 252 12.34 -3.83 -2.39
CA ALA A 252 13.69 -3.48 -2.76
C ALA A 252 13.91 -1.96 -2.84
N ALA A 253 14.31 -1.41 -3.99
CA ALA A 253 14.71 -0.02 -4.09
C ALA A 253 13.54 0.96 -4.20
N ALA A 254 12.43 0.60 -4.85
CA ALA A 254 11.33 1.53 -5.06
C ALA A 254 10.75 2.06 -3.73
N HIS A 255 10.50 1.17 -2.78
CA HIS A 255 10.02 1.53 -1.45
C HIS A 255 11.10 2.17 -0.56
N ALA A 256 12.35 1.71 -0.64
CA ALA A 256 13.44 2.35 0.08
C ALA A 256 13.66 3.80 -0.36
N ILE A 257 13.55 4.10 -1.66
CA ILE A 257 13.63 5.45 -2.20
C ILE A 257 12.42 6.29 -1.75
N HIS A 258 11.21 5.70 -1.75
CA HIS A 258 10.04 6.35 -1.17
C HIS A 258 10.29 6.75 0.29
N ASN A 259 10.83 5.85 1.11
CA ASN A 259 11.23 6.13 2.49
C ASN A 259 12.31 7.24 2.54
N GLY A 260 13.28 7.18 1.64
CA GLY A 260 14.35 8.17 1.52
C GLY A 260 13.85 9.60 1.33
N PHE A 261 12.71 9.80 0.68
CA PHE A 261 12.11 11.12 0.52
C PHE A 261 11.69 11.77 1.85
N THR A 262 11.54 11.01 2.92
CA THR A 262 11.25 11.55 4.26
C THR A 262 12.43 12.34 4.84
N ALA A 263 13.63 12.19 4.28
CA ALA A 263 14.81 12.99 4.67
C ALA A 263 14.76 14.44 4.16
N LEU A 264 13.78 14.76 3.31
CA LEU A 264 13.59 16.11 2.75
C LEU A 264 12.32 16.74 3.32
N ASP A 265 12.37 18.05 3.54
CA ASP A 265 11.20 18.84 3.91
C ASP A 265 10.43 19.31 2.66
N GLY A 266 9.19 19.76 2.86
CA GLY A 266 8.42 20.48 1.84
C GLY A 266 7.24 19.70 1.26
N ASP A 267 6.78 20.13 0.07
CA ASP A 267 5.52 19.70 -0.53
C ASP A 267 5.48 18.23 -0.96
N ILE A 268 6.62 17.53 -0.97
CA ILE A 268 6.68 16.10 -1.24
C ILE A 268 5.85 15.27 -0.25
N HIS A 269 5.68 15.77 0.99
CA HIS A 269 4.87 15.13 2.02
C HIS A 269 3.36 15.19 1.74
N HIS A 270 2.91 16.05 0.83
CA HIS A 270 1.51 16.12 0.38
C HIS A 270 1.16 15.09 -0.70
N LEU A 271 2.15 14.39 -1.24
CA LEU A 271 1.94 13.28 -2.17
C LEU A 271 1.48 12.03 -1.43
N THR A 272 0.64 11.24 -2.08
CA THR A 272 0.25 9.92 -1.57
C THR A 272 1.46 8.97 -1.57
N HIS A 273 1.32 7.84 -0.85
CA HIS A 273 2.32 6.78 -0.84
C HIS A 273 2.68 6.34 -2.26
N GLY A 274 1.69 5.89 -3.03
CA GLY A 274 1.92 5.39 -4.39
C GLY A 274 2.41 6.45 -5.38
N GLU A 275 2.06 7.73 -5.22
CA GLU A 275 2.65 8.81 -6.04
C GLU A 275 4.16 8.90 -5.84
N LYS A 276 4.66 8.73 -4.63
CA LYS A 276 6.11 8.69 -4.36
C LYS A 276 6.74 7.38 -4.84
N VAL A 277 6.04 6.25 -4.65
CA VAL A 277 6.47 4.92 -5.14
C VAL A 277 6.53 4.88 -6.66
N ALA A 278 5.64 5.58 -7.40
CA ALA A 278 5.71 5.70 -8.85
C ALA A 278 7.09 6.16 -9.32
N PHE A 279 7.59 7.27 -8.76
CA PHE A 279 8.91 7.76 -9.10
C PHE A 279 10.02 6.84 -8.58
N GLY A 280 9.88 6.28 -7.38
CA GLY A 280 10.80 5.26 -6.84
C GLY A 280 10.95 4.04 -7.75
N THR A 281 9.84 3.59 -8.36
CA THR A 281 9.84 2.49 -9.34
C THR A 281 10.66 2.84 -10.59
N LEU A 282 10.50 4.08 -11.13
CA LEU A 282 11.32 4.54 -12.26
C LEU A 282 12.80 4.60 -11.89
N VAL A 283 13.12 5.02 -10.67
CA VAL A 283 14.52 5.03 -10.18
C VAL A 283 15.06 3.59 -10.09
N GLN A 284 14.28 2.64 -9.58
CA GLN A 284 14.72 1.24 -9.56
C GLN A 284 14.95 0.68 -10.97
N LEU A 285 14.08 0.99 -11.94
CA LEU A 285 14.30 0.58 -13.34
C LEU A 285 15.62 1.14 -13.89
N ALA A 286 15.99 2.37 -13.52
CA ALA A 286 17.26 2.97 -13.89
C ALA A 286 18.45 2.27 -13.20
N LEU A 287 18.36 1.96 -11.89
CA LEU A 287 19.36 1.18 -11.15
C LEU A 287 19.60 -0.20 -11.75
N GLU A 288 18.53 -0.87 -12.19
CA GLU A 288 18.60 -2.18 -12.84
C GLU A 288 19.18 -2.12 -14.26
N GLY A 289 19.34 -0.93 -14.84
CA GLY A 289 19.78 -0.77 -16.24
C GLY A 289 18.78 -1.35 -17.25
N ARG A 290 17.47 -1.20 -16.99
CA ARG A 290 16.42 -1.71 -17.88
C ARG A 290 16.42 -1.02 -19.22
N THR A 291 15.85 -1.71 -20.23
CA THR A 291 15.78 -1.17 -21.59
C THR A 291 14.92 0.10 -21.63
N GLN A 292 15.22 0.95 -22.62
CA GLN A 292 14.42 2.15 -22.88
C GLN A 292 12.93 1.82 -23.08
N GLU A 293 12.61 0.73 -23.77
CA GLU A 293 11.24 0.29 -24.01
C GLU A 293 10.50 -0.04 -22.72
N GLU A 294 11.14 -0.78 -21.80
CA GLU A 294 10.55 -1.11 -20.50
C GLU A 294 10.35 0.16 -19.66
N PHE A 295 11.35 1.03 -19.57
CA PHE A 295 11.25 2.29 -18.83
C PHE A 295 10.12 3.18 -19.37
N GLU A 296 10.07 3.38 -20.70
CA GLU A 296 9.06 4.22 -21.35
C GLU A 296 7.64 3.65 -21.19
N ARG A 297 7.48 2.32 -21.08
CA ARG A 297 6.18 1.67 -20.81
C ARG A 297 5.59 2.09 -19.46
N TYR A 298 6.42 2.15 -18.41
CA TYR A 298 5.99 2.64 -17.09
C TYR A 298 5.68 4.13 -17.11
N VAL A 299 6.57 4.94 -17.71
CA VAL A 299 6.33 6.39 -17.83
C VAL A 299 5.03 6.68 -18.57
N ALA A 300 4.75 5.97 -19.66
CA ALA A 300 3.51 6.14 -20.43
C ALA A 300 2.26 5.86 -19.60
N LEU A 301 2.24 4.77 -18.82
CA LEU A 301 1.12 4.42 -17.95
C LEU A 301 0.96 5.43 -16.83
N TYR A 302 2.06 5.81 -16.16
CA TYR A 302 2.02 6.79 -15.08
C TYR A 302 1.49 8.15 -15.55
N MET A 303 1.94 8.63 -16.70
CA MET A 303 1.42 9.87 -17.30
C MET A 303 -0.08 9.78 -17.62
N ALA A 304 -0.57 8.64 -18.12
CA ALA A 304 -1.98 8.43 -18.43
C ALA A 304 -2.87 8.38 -17.17
N LEU A 305 -2.28 8.18 -15.99
CA LEU A 305 -2.94 8.12 -14.69
C LEU A 305 -2.69 9.37 -13.84
N ASP A 306 -2.13 10.43 -14.41
CA ASP A 306 -1.76 11.67 -13.70
C ASP A 306 -0.75 11.43 -12.55
N LEU A 307 0.10 10.41 -12.65
CA LEU A 307 1.09 10.06 -11.65
C LEU A 307 2.44 10.76 -11.91
N PRO A 308 3.23 11.03 -10.86
CA PRO A 308 4.54 11.64 -10.99
C PRO A 308 5.54 10.77 -11.75
N VAL A 309 6.28 11.39 -12.68
CA VAL A 309 7.35 10.73 -13.44
C VAL A 309 8.68 11.50 -13.40
N THR A 310 8.68 12.73 -12.87
CA THR A 310 9.86 13.60 -12.79
C THR A 310 10.07 14.16 -11.38
N LEU A 311 11.28 14.67 -11.10
CA LEU A 311 11.56 15.41 -9.86
C LEU A 311 10.63 16.63 -9.67
N GLU A 312 10.22 17.28 -10.76
CA GLU A 312 9.26 18.38 -10.69
C GLU A 312 7.89 17.91 -10.22
N ASP A 313 7.42 16.75 -10.70
CA ASP A 313 6.13 16.17 -10.31
C ASP A 313 6.13 15.77 -8.83
N VAL A 314 7.23 15.21 -8.33
CA VAL A 314 7.39 14.90 -6.89
C VAL A 314 7.78 16.11 -6.03
N LYS A 315 7.64 17.35 -6.55
CA LYS A 315 7.89 18.60 -5.82
C LYS A 315 9.36 18.84 -5.45
N LEU A 316 10.28 18.22 -6.17
CA LEU A 316 11.73 18.32 -5.96
C LEU A 316 12.46 18.99 -7.15
N LYS A 317 11.78 19.87 -7.90
CA LYS A 317 12.34 20.55 -9.08
C LYS A 317 13.68 21.26 -8.80
N ASP A 318 13.76 21.91 -7.65
CA ASP A 318 14.90 22.75 -7.26
C ASP A 318 15.84 22.03 -6.27
N ALA A 319 15.64 20.72 -6.05
CA ALA A 319 16.49 19.93 -5.17
C ALA A 319 17.93 19.91 -5.69
N SER A 320 18.86 20.25 -4.81
CA SER A 320 20.29 20.18 -5.11
C SER A 320 20.76 18.72 -5.19
N ARG A 321 21.95 18.50 -5.79
CA ARG A 321 22.57 17.17 -5.73
C ARG A 321 22.79 16.71 -4.29
N GLU A 322 23.07 17.61 -3.37
CA GLU A 322 23.23 17.30 -1.94
C GLU A 322 21.91 16.81 -1.32
N ASP A 323 20.78 17.41 -1.67
CA ASP A 323 19.46 16.96 -1.21
C ASP A 323 19.13 15.56 -1.77
N ILE A 324 19.39 15.35 -3.05
CA ILE A 324 19.20 14.01 -3.66
C ILE A 324 20.13 12.97 -3.02
N LEU A 325 21.34 13.34 -2.62
CA LEU A 325 22.24 12.44 -1.89
C LEU A 325 21.70 12.09 -0.50
N LYS A 326 21.04 13.03 0.22
CA LYS A 326 20.34 12.71 1.48
C LYS A 326 19.27 11.64 1.29
N VAL A 327 18.52 11.69 0.19
CA VAL A 327 17.56 10.64 -0.18
C VAL A 327 18.28 9.30 -0.38
N GLY A 328 19.39 9.29 -1.11
CA GLY A 328 20.22 8.09 -1.30
C GLY A 328 20.74 7.52 0.02
N GLN A 329 21.23 8.39 0.92
CA GLN A 329 21.70 7.97 2.26
C GLN A 329 20.59 7.36 3.10
N ALA A 330 19.41 7.95 3.10
CA ALA A 330 18.26 7.40 3.83
C ALA A 330 17.76 6.09 3.20
N ALA A 331 17.68 6.00 1.88
CA ALA A 331 17.26 4.80 1.17
C ALA A 331 18.23 3.60 1.32
N THR A 332 19.51 3.87 1.64
CA THR A 332 20.53 2.83 1.87
C THR A 332 20.90 2.67 3.35
N ALA A 333 20.11 3.23 4.27
CA ALA A 333 20.31 3.05 5.70
C ALA A 333 20.16 1.58 6.11
N GLU A 334 20.78 1.21 7.23
CA GLU A 334 20.67 -0.14 7.77
C GLU A 334 19.19 -0.49 8.05
N GLY A 335 18.74 -1.64 7.56
CA GLY A 335 17.36 -2.12 7.71
C GLY A 335 16.41 -1.72 6.58
N GLU A 336 16.85 -0.88 5.63
CA GLU A 336 16.03 -0.53 4.46
C GLU A 336 15.92 -1.69 3.47
N THR A 337 14.79 -1.70 2.75
CA THR A 337 14.41 -2.79 1.84
C THR A 337 15.32 -2.92 0.62
N ILE A 338 16.04 -1.87 0.25
CA ILE A 338 16.97 -1.88 -0.89
C ILE A 338 17.99 -3.01 -0.80
N HIS A 339 18.43 -3.35 0.41
CA HIS A 339 19.42 -4.41 0.67
C HIS A 339 18.90 -5.83 0.39
N SER A 340 17.59 -5.98 0.17
CA SER A 340 17.02 -7.27 -0.28
C SER A 340 17.17 -7.50 -1.79
N GLY A 341 17.41 -6.45 -2.58
CA GLY A 341 17.52 -6.52 -4.04
C GLY A 341 18.83 -5.98 -4.62
N PHE A 342 19.60 -5.20 -3.83
CA PHE A 342 20.75 -4.47 -4.33
C PHE A 342 21.89 -4.38 -3.30
N ASP A 343 23.12 -4.29 -3.83
CA ASP A 343 24.32 -3.85 -3.11
C ASP A 343 24.81 -2.56 -3.78
N VAL A 344 24.29 -1.43 -3.33
CA VAL A 344 24.52 -0.10 -3.93
C VAL A 344 24.85 0.94 -2.87
N THR A 345 25.60 1.98 -3.31
CA THR A 345 25.96 3.12 -2.48
C THR A 345 24.91 4.24 -2.54
N PRO A 346 24.88 5.16 -1.56
CA PRO A 346 24.05 6.37 -1.62
C PRO A 346 24.22 7.19 -2.90
N GLU A 347 25.47 7.27 -3.41
CA GLU A 347 25.81 8.00 -4.62
C GLU A 347 25.19 7.35 -5.86
N GLU A 348 25.21 6.02 -5.96
CA GLU A 348 24.58 5.28 -7.07
C GLU A 348 23.06 5.47 -7.06
N VAL A 349 22.42 5.46 -5.88
CA VAL A 349 20.98 5.78 -5.77
C VAL A 349 20.71 7.22 -6.19
N ALA A 350 21.53 8.20 -5.76
CA ALA A 350 21.39 9.59 -6.16
C ALA A 350 21.57 9.77 -7.68
N ASP A 351 22.53 9.10 -8.29
CA ASP A 351 22.74 9.13 -9.73
C ASP A 351 21.56 8.52 -10.49
N ALA A 352 20.98 7.42 -9.99
CA ALA A 352 19.78 6.80 -10.58
C ALA A 352 18.55 7.70 -10.48
N ILE A 353 18.35 8.44 -9.37
CA ILE A 353 17.27 9.44 -9.23
C ILE A 353 17.39 10.51 -10.32
N ILE A 354 18.59 11.06 -10.51
CA ILE A 354 18.86 12.09 -11.53
C ILE A 354 18.68 11.51 -12.94
N ALA A 355 19.13 10.28 -13.18
CA ALA A 355 18.98 9.59 -14.47
C ALA A 355 17.51 9.35 -14.79
N ALA A 356 16.71 8.82 -13.85
CA ALA A 356 15.29 8.57 -14.03
C ALA A 356 14.51 9.85 -14.42
N ASP A 357 14.78 10.99 -13.74
CA ASP A 357 14.22 12.30 -14.12
C ASP A 357 14.56 12.66 -15.56
N ARG A 358 15.81 12.50 -15.96
CA ARG A 358 16.24 12.83 -17.34
C ARG A 358 15.60 11.91 -18.39
N TYR A 359 15.48 10.62 -18.10
CA TYR A 359 14.86 9.65 -19.01
C TYR A 359 13.35 9.94 -19.18
N ALA A 360 12.64 10.23 -18.08
CA ALA A 360 11.23 10.59 -18.14
C ALA A 360 10.99 11.91 -18.91
N ARG A 361 11.81 12.94 -18.69
CA ARG A 361 11.74 14.20 -19.45
C ARG A 361 12.03 13.99 -20.95
N LEU A 362 12.94 13.09 -21.30
CA LEU A 362 13.20 12.74 -22.69
C LEU A 362 11.97 12.11 -23.34
N TYR A 363 11.28 11.21 -22.62
CA TYR A 363 10.03 10.63 -23.12
C TYR A 363 8.93 11.69 -23.27
N GLN A 364 8.70 12.55 -22.27
CA GLN A 364 7.72 13.63 -22.34
C GLN A 364 7.98 14.58 -23.52
N ALA A 365 9.24 14.88 -23.83
CA ALA A 365 9.61 15.74 -24.96
C ALA A 365 9.28 15.11 -26.33
N LYS A 366 9.26 13.77 -26.45
CA LYS A 366 8.87 13.05 -27.68
C LYS A 366 7.35 13.01 -27.89
N GLN A 367 6.55 13.23 -26.85
CA GLN A 367 5.08 13.21 -26.92
C GLN A 367 4.46 14.59 -27.24
N ARG A 368 5.26 15.66 -27.15
CA ARG A 368 4.90 17.03 -27.56
C ARG A 368 5.17 17.26 -29.03
#